data_afc3a15d029dc94386d5f05db62ce037
#
_entry.id   afc3a15d029dc94386d5f05db62ce037
#
_cell.length_a   1.000
_cell.length_b   1.000
_cell.length_c   1.000
_cell.angle_alpha   90.00
_cell.angle_beta   90.00
_cell.angle_gamma   90.00
#
_symmetry.space_group_name_H-M   'P 1'
#
loop_
_entity.id
_entity.type
_entity.pdbx_description
1 polymer ?
#
loop_
_entity_poly.entity_id
_entity_poly.type
_entity_poly.pdbx_seq_one_letter_code
_entity_poly.pdbx_strand_id
1 'polypeptide(L)'
;MGINQKWCTSRFNSWSPDFPSLYKWPTKNNYKNNSTVLFADDTSLLITNSKDLDFNININESFRNIISWFNSNLLILNFNITHYVEFRTKNYYQVKTKVKYEHKNISNSTETKFLGLIIDETLSWNQHIDQVATKLCSVCYALRNLKHAVPQSTLRTIYYAYTHPTLSYGIICWGEIFQC
;
A
#
# COMPACT_ATOMS: atom_id res chain seq x y z
N MET A 1 -22.95 7.88 -6.58
CA MET A 1 -22.20 8.67 -5.60
C MET A 1 -20.79 8.13 -5.53
N GLY A 2 -19.82 8.83 -6.09
CA GLY A 2 -18.42 8.41 -6.07
C GLY A 2 -17.82 8.72 -4.70
N ILE A 3 -17.26 7.72 -4.04
CA ILE A 3 -16.51 7.90 -2.78
C ILE A 3 -15.06 8.17 -3.17
N ASN A 4 -14.57 9.38 -2.91
CA ASN A 4 -13.16 9.70 -3.09
C ASN A 4 -12.37 9.08 -1.92
N GLN A 5 -11.49 8.14 -2.23
CA GLN A 5 -10.58 7.54 -1.26
C GLN A 5 -9.14 7.92 -1.60
N LYS A 6 -8.34 8.29 -0.59
CA LYS A 6 -6.91 8.57 -0.75
C LYS A 6 -6.10 7.80 0.26
N TRP A 7 -5.03 7.20 -0.23
CA TRP A 7 -4.02 6.52 0.58
C TRP A 7 -2.75 7.36 0.63
N CYS A 8 -2.25 7.58 1.83
CA CYS A 8 -0.91 8.11 2.03
C CYS A 8 -0.09 7.02 2.70
N THR A 9 1.03 6.63 2.09
CA THR A 9 1.99 5.68 2.67
C THR A 9 3.25 6.42 3.07
N SER A 10 3.79 6.10 4.23
CA SER A 10 5.04 6.65 4.73
C SER A 10 5.84 5.57 5.44
N ARG A 11 7.17 5.64 5.33
CA ARG A 11 8.10 4.77 6.05
C ARG A 11 8.91 5.59 7.04
N PHE A 12 9.27 4.96 8.16
CA PHE A 12 10.07 5.57 9.20
C PHE A 12 11.47 5.01 9.22
N ASN A 13 12.43 5.88 9.56
CA ASN A 13 13.77 5.49 9.95
C ASN A 13 13.80 5.51 11.50
N SER A 14 13.39 4.40 12.15
CA SER A 14 13.64 4.25 13.56
C SER A 14 14.21 2.85 13.84
N TRP A 15 15.32 2.84 14.49
CA TRP A 15 15.95 1.67 15.05
C TRP A 15 15.59 1.58 16.56
N SER A 16 14.56 0.83 16.90
CA SER A 16 14.31 0.41 18.28
C SER A 16 13.74 -1.00 18.27
N PRO A 17 14.31 -1.95 19.02
CA PRO A 17 13.84 -3.35 19.10
C PRO A 17 12.45 -3.50 19.75
N ASP A 18 11.92 -2.47 20.41
CA ASP A 18 10.64 -2.51 21.16
C ASP A 18 9.47 -1.91 20.37
N PHE A 19 9.56 -1.88 19.05
CA PHE A 19 8.68 -1.16 18.15
C PHE A 19 7.16 -1.47 18.25
N PRO A 20 6.67 -2.69 18.49
CA PRO A 20 5.22 -2.96 18.40
C PRO A 20 4.42 -2.66 19.66
N SER A 21 5.02 -2.58 20.84
CA SER A 21 4.27 -2.53 22.10
C SER A 21 4.09 -1.15 22.70
N LEU A 22 4.86 -0.14 22.29
CA LEU A 22 4.91 1.17 22.95
C LEU A 22 4.02 2.24 22.30
N TYR A 23 3.56 2.06 21.07
CA TYR A 23 2.84 3.11 20.38
C TYR A 23 1.33 2.89 20.40
N LYS A 24 0.66 3.48 21.41
CA LYS A 24 -0.80 3.66 21.37
C LYS A 24 -1.13 4.68 20.29
N TRP A 25 -1.61 4.20 19.15
CA TRP A 25 -2.23 5.07 18.15
C TRP A 25 -3.42 5.82 18.78
N PRO A 26 -3.60 7.12 18.49
CA PRO A 26 -4.80 7.84 18.91
C PRO A 26 -6.02 7.26 18.20
N THR A 27 -6.65 6.25 18.81
CA THR A 27 -7.82 5.53 18.28
C THR A 27 -9.09 6.39 18.20
N LYS A 28 -9.02 7.64 18.68
CA LYS A 28 -10.12 8.59 18.68
C LYS A 28 -9.71 9.88 17.97
N ASN A 29 -9.50 9.84 16.68
CA ASN A 29 -9.68 11.05 15.89
C ASN A 29 -11.17 11.16 15.56
N ASN A 30 -11.79 12.27 15.93
CA ASN A 30 -13.21 12.62 15.69
C ASN A 30 -13.60 12.73 14.20
N TYR A 31 -12.73 12.31 13.31
CA TYR A 31 -12.99 12.26 11.87
C TYR A 31 -13.59 10.91 11.54
N LYS A 32 -14.89 10.86 11.39
CA LYS A 32 -15.71 9.66 11.16
C LYS A 32 -15.29 8.78 9.97
N ASN A 33 -14.32 9.23 9.15
CA ASN A 33 -14.03 8.61 7.85
C ASN A 33 -12.53 8.35 7.58
N ASN A 34 -11.66 8.37 8.60
CA ASN A 34 -10.23 8.14 8.42
C ASN A 34 -9.82 6.84 9.10
N SER A 35 -9.10 5.99 8.37
CA SER A 35 -8.53 4.75 8.88
C SER A 35 -7.02 4.77 8.73
N THR A 36 -6.31 4.37 9.77
CA THR A 36 -4.85 4.28 9.76
C THR A 36 -4.44 2.84 9.94
N VAL A 37 -3.49 2.41 9.14
CA VAL A 37 -2.88 1.08 9.22
C VAL A 37 -1.39 1.27 9.49
N LEU A 38 -0.92 0.66 10.57
CA LEU A 38 0.49 0.61 10.95
C LEU A 38 1.00 -0.81 10.73
N PHE A 39 2.11 -0.94 10.04
CA PHE A 39 2.78 -2.23 9.85
C PHE A 39 4.29 -2.01 9.85
N ALA A 40 4.94 -2.42 10.92
CA ALA A 40 6.36 -2.16 11.18
C ALA A 40 6.70 -0.67 11.01
N ASP A 41 7.58 -0.36 10.05
CA ASP A 41 7.99 1.00 9.69
C ASP A 41 7.04 1.68 8.67
N ASP A 42 6.09 0.93 8.11
CA ASP A 42 5.12 1.46 7.16
C ASP A 42 3.87 2.00 7.88
N THR A 43 3.50 3.24 7.60
CA THR A 43 2.23 3.83 8.03
C THR A 43 1.40 4.21 6.82
N SER A 44 0.18 3.73 6.78
CA SER A 44 -0.77 4.06 5.72
C SER A 44 -2.01 4.72 6.29
N LEU A 45 -2.40 5.84 5.71
CA LEU A 45 -3.58 6.61 6.07
C LEU A 45 -4.60 6.55 4.93
N LEU A 46 -5.76 5.98 5.20
CA LEU A 46 -6.90 6.00 4.30
C LEU A 46 -7.85 7.13 4.70
N ILE A 47 -8.08 8.05 3.78
CA ILE A 47 -8.99 9.17 3.98
C ILE A 47 -10.15 9.03 3.00
N THR A 48 -11.37 8.99 3.52
CA THR A 48 -12.60 8.95 2.72
C THR A 48 -13.42 10.20 2.96
N ASN A 49 -13.91 10.83 1.91
CA ASN A 49 -14.81 11.96 2.03
C ASN A 49 -15.86 11.95 0.92
N SER A 50 -17.07 12.40 1.24
CA SER A 50 -18.20 12.50 0.33
C SER A 50 -18.33 13.87 -0.38
N LYS A 51 -17.54 14.88 0.03
CA LYS A 51 -17.62 16.25 -0.51
C LYS A 51 -16.24 16.78 -0.88
N ASP A 52 -16.08 17.25 -2.10
CA ASP A 52 -14.78 17.67 -2.66
C ASP A 52 -14.18 18.93 -2.00
N LEU A 53 -14.99 19.89 -1.59
CA LEU A 53 -14.53 21.16 -1.00
C LEU A 53 -13.91 20.98 0.38
N ASP A 54 -14.48 20.11 1.21
CA ASP A 54 -13.96 19.84 2.56
C ASP A 54 -12.78 18.87 2.55
N PHE A 55 -12.52 18.21 1.42
CA PHE A 55 -11.55 17.12 1.33
C PHE A 55 -10.11 17.61 1.53
N ASN A 56 -9.72 18.71 0.88
CA ASN A 56 -8.38 19.29 1.01
C ASN A 56 -8.09 19.78 2.44
N ILE A 57 -9.10 20.30 3.12
CA ILE A 57 -8.98 20.75 4.51
C ILE A 57 -8.77 19.54 5.41
N ASN A 58 -9.61 18.52 5.26
CA ASN A 58 -9.56 17.29 6.06
C ASN A 58 -8.25 16.52 5.89
N ILE A 59 -7.70 16.45 4.66
CA ILE A 59 -6.41 15.81 4.41
C ILE A 59 -5.29 16.53 5.15
N ASN A 60 -5.18 17.84 4.98
CA ASN A 60 -4.11 18.60 5.60
C ASN A 60 -4.18 18.56 7.13
N GLU A 61 -5.38 18.56 7.69
CA GLU A 61 -5.59 18.43 9.13
C GLU A 61 -5.23 17.04 9.64
N SER A 62 -5.69 15.99 8.96
CA SER A 62 -5.34 14.60 9.29
C SER A 62 -3.84 14.38 9.22
N PHE A 63 -3.18 14.97 8.21
CA PHE A 63 -1.74 14.88 8.05
C PHE A 63 -0.98 15.60 9.16
N ARG A 64 -1.43 16.78 9.59
CA ARG A 64 -0.86 17.50 10.75
C ARG A 64 -0.97 16.68 12.03
N ASN A 65 -2.11 16.05 12.26
CA ASN A 65 -2.34 15.23 13.46
C ASN A 65 -1.40 14.02 13.50
N ILE A 66 -1.17 13.37 12.36
CA ILE A 66 -0.21 12.27 12.23
C ILE A 66 1.19 12.75 12.54
N ILE A 67 1.62 13.87 11.97
CA ILE A 67 2.97 14.39 12.19
C ILE A 67 3.15 14.81 13.65
N SER A 68 2.14 15.44 14.26
CA SER A 68 2.17 15.76 15.68
C SER A 68 2.36 14.50 16.53
N TRP A 69 1.66 13.43 16.18
CA TRP A 69 1.81 12.14 16.86
C TRP A 69 3.21 11.54 16.66
N PHE A 70 3.77 11.62 15.45
CA PHE A 70 5.13 11.16 15.18
C PHE A 70 6.17 11.93 16.01
N ASN A 71 6.07 13.25 16.01
CA ASN A 71 6.98 14.09 16.79
C ASN A 71 6.88 13.79 18.29
N SER A 72 5.67 13.54 18.81
CA SER A 72 5.46 13.16 20.22
C SER A 72 6.05 11.80 20.57
N ASN A 73 6.23 10.92 19.58
CA ASN A 73 6.84 9.59 19.74
C ASN A 73 8.29 9.53 19.24
N LEU A 74 8.92 10.68 19.01
CA LEU A 74 10.30 10.80 18.52
C LEU A 74 10.53 10.07 17.17
N LEU A 75 9.49 9.97 16.35
CA LEU A 75 9.55 9.38 15.01
C LEU A 75 9.72 10.48 13.97
N ILE A 76 10.57 10.24 12.98
CA ILE A 76 10.82 11.19 11.89
C ILE A 76 10.21 10.66 10.60
N LEU A 77 9.32 11.47 10.00
CA LEU A 77 8.71 11.16 8.72
C LEU A 77 9.73 11.29 7.59
N ASN A 78 9.88 10.23 6.78
CA ASN A 78 10.71 10.28 5.60
C ASN A 78 9.92 10.82 4.39
N PHE A 79 10.03 12.11 4.12
CA PHE A 79 9.31 12.78 3.04
C PHE A 79 9.69 12.30 1.64
N ASN A 80 10.89 11.74 1.45
CA ASN A 80 11.36 11.30 0.12
C ASN A 80 10.59 10.08 -0.40
N ILE A 81 10.06 9.27 0.52
CA ILE A 81 9.30 8.07 0.20
C ILE A 81 7.81 8.19 0.56
N THR A 82 7.42 9.33 1.17
CA THR A 82 6.02 9.62 1.46
C THR A 82 5.32 10.12 0.21
N HIS A 83 4.27 9.44 -0.20
CA HIS A 83 3.44 9.81 -1.34
C HIS A 83 1.97 9.49 -1.06
N TYR A 84 1.08 10.04 -1.85
CA TYR A 84 -0.33 9.70 -1.79
C TYR A 84 -0.83 9.15 -3.13
N VAL A 85 -1.82 8.25 -3.05
CA VAL A 85 -2.54 7.72 -4.20
C VAL A 85 -4.00 8.11 -4.09
N GLU A 86 -4.55 8.65 -5.17
CA GLU A 86 -5.94 9.03 -5.25
C GLU A 86 -6.73 7.94 -5.98
N PHE A 87 -7.51 7.16 -5.23
CA PHE A 87 -8.36 6.13 -5.81
C PHE A 87 -9.58 6.76 -6.49
N ARG A 88 -9.83 6.35 -7.71
CA ARG A 88 -10.91 6.86 -8.54
C ARG A 88 -11.54 5.79 -9.40
N THR A 89 -12.80 5.96 -9.72
CA THR A 89 -13.46 5.18 -10.77
C THR A 89 -13.02 5.68 -12.14
N LYS A 90 -13.04 4.82 -13.16
CA LYS A 90 -12.60 5.14 -14.54
C LYS A 90 -13.25 6.40 -15.14
N ASN A 91 -14.44 6.78 -14.67
CA ASN A 91 -15.25 7.88 -15.23
C ASN A 91 -15.23 9.16 -14.36
N TYR A 92 -14.31 9.28 -13.40
CA TYR A 92 -14.27 10.42 -12.50
C TYR A 92 -13.28 11.49 -12.97
N TYR A 93 -13.72 12.78 -12.95
CA TYR A 93 -12.84 13.91 -13.29
C TYR A 93 -11.79 14.15 -12.21
N GLN A 94 -10.56 14.42 -12.65
CA GLN A 94 -9.46 14.72 -11.73
C GLN A 94 -9.68 16.03 -10.98
N VAL A 95 -9.93 15.97 -9.70
CA VAL A 95 -9.74 17.10 -8.79
C VAL A 95 -8.27 17.11 -8.37
N LYS A 96 -7.47 18.03 -8.87
CA LYS A 96 -6.06 18.15 -8.49
C LYS A 96 -5.95 18.55 -7.02
N THR A 97 -5.79 17.58 -6.16
CA THR A 97 -5.55 17.79 -4.74
C THR A 97 -4.07 18.06 -4.51
N LYS A 98 -3.75 19.08 -3.75
CA LYS A 98 -2.39 19.39 -3.33
C LYS A 98 -2.27 19.14 -1.83
N VAL A 99 -1.58 18.08 -1.47
CA VAL A 99 -1.24 17.80 -0.06
C VAL A 99 0.06 18.51 0.26
N LYS A 100 0.02 19.44 1.20
CA LYS A 100 1.18 20.24 1.63
C LYS A 100 1.40 20.07 3.12
N TYR A 101 2.67 19.93 3.48
CA TYR A 101 3.09 20.02 4.87
C TYR A 101 4.25 21.02 4.98
N GLU A 102 4.03 22.09 5.74
CA GLU A 102 4.96 23.23 5.81
C GLU A 102 5.31 23.75 4.40
N HIS A 103 6.57 23.69 4.01
CA HIS A 103 7.06 24.10 2.70
C HIS A 103 7.24 22.94 1.71
N LYS A 104 6.89 21.70 2.10
CA LYS A 104 7.05 20.49 1.27
C LYS A 104 5.73 20.07 0.65
N ASN A 105 5.76 19.78 -0.64
CA ASN A 105 4.64 19.15 -1.33
C ASN A 105 4.83 17.63 -1.29
N ILE A 106 3.78 16.89 -0.94
CA ILE A 106 3.76 15.44 -1.04
C ILE A 106 3.40 15.08 -2.48
N SER A 107 4.17 14.18 -3.08
CA SER A 107 3.96 13.75 -4.45
C SER A 107 2.71 12.88 -4.59
N ASN A 108 1.95 13.10 -5.67
CA ASN A 108 0.92 12.17 -6.10
C ASN A 108 1.60 11.02 -6.85
N SER A 109 1.24 9.78 -6.52
CA SER A 109 1.65 8.59 -7.27
C SER A 109 0.42 7.92 -7.86
N THR A 110 0.56 7.32 -9.03
CA THR A 110 -0.50 6.52 -9.68
C THR A 110 -0.60 5.12 -9.09
N GLU A 111 0.42 4.70 -8.34
CA GLU A 111 0.51 3.39 -7.72
C GLU A 111 1.28 3.43 -6.42
N THR A 112 1.07 2.44 -5.58
CA THR A 112 1.81 2.25 -4.34
C THR A 112 2.00 0.78 -4.03
N LYS A 113 3.10 0.46 -3.34
CA LYS A 113 3.33 -0.88 -2.80
C LYS A 113 2.87 -0.93 -1.35
N PHE A 114 1.84 -1.72 -1.08
CA PHE A 114 1.29 -1.93 0.25
C PHE A 114 1.39 -3.41 0.64
N LEU A 115 2.14 -3.72 1.68
CA LEU A 115 2.37 -5.08 2.19
C LEU A 115 2.74 -6.09 1.08
N GLY A 116 3.54 -5.66 0.10
CA GLY A 116 3.95 -6.52 -1.01
C GLY A 116 3.02 -6.55 -2.22
N LEU A 117 1.80 -6.00 -2.11
CA LEU A 117 0.87 -5.83 -3.22
C LEU A 117 1.12 -4.48 -3.90
N ILE A 118 1.06 -4.43 -5.23
CA ILE A 118 1.06 -3.18 -5.99
C ILE A 118 -0.39 -2.78 -6.22
N ILE A 119 -0.76 -1.62 -5.70
CA ILE A 119 -2.13 -1.07 -5.78
C ILE A 119 -2.07 0.16 -6.67
N ASP A 120 -2.85 0.18 -7.73
CA ASP A 120 -2.98 1.32 -8.64
C ASP A 120 -4.22 2.17 -8.32
N GLU A 121 -4.24 3.42 -8.81
CA GLU A 121 -5.32 4.40 -8.57
C GLU A 121 -6.72 3.93 -9.00
N THR A 122 -6.80 2.97 -9.92
CA THR A 122 -8.06 2.40 -10.45
C THR A 122 -8.40 1.03 -9.86
N LEU A 123 -7.55 0.48 -9.01
CA LEU A 123 -7.66 -0.88 -8.46
C LEU A 123 -7.75 -1.95 -9.57
N SER A 124 -7.06 -1.72 -10.70
CA SER A 124 -7.06 -2.65 -11.84
C SER A 124 -6.13 -3.83 -11.63
N TRP A 125 -5.17 -3.74 -10.71
CA TRP A 125 -4.18 -4.76 -10.38
C TRP A 125 -3.25 -5.20 -11.53
N ASN A 126 -3.33 -4.57 -12.70
CA ASN A 126 -2.57 -4.99 -13.88
C ASN A 126 -1.08 -5.08 -13.59
N GLN A 127 -0.50 -4.07 -12.97
CA GLN A 127 0.94 -4.07 -12.65
C GLN A 127 1.31 -5.13 -11.63
N HIS A 128 0.44 -5.40 -10.64
CA HIS A 128 0.64 -6.48 -9.69
C HIS A 128 0.64 -7.84 -10.39
N ILE A 129 -0.32 -8.07 -11.28
CA ILE A 129 -0.44 -9.30 -12.07
C ILE A 129 0.78 -9.49 -12.97
N ASP A 130 1.26 -8.45 -13.65
CA ASP A 130 2.47 -8.50 -14.49
C ASP A 130 3.70 -8.86 -13.65
N GLN A 131 3.84 -8.32 -12.45
CA GLN A 131 4.93 -8.67 -11.53
C GLN A 131 4.84 -10.13 -11.08
N VAL A 132 3.66 -10.62 -10.72
CA VAL A 132 3.42 -12.01 -10.34
C VAL A 132 3.74 -12.93 -11.51
N ALA A 133 3.25 -12.63 -12.72
CA ALA A 133 3.50 -13.38 -13.92
C ALA A 133 4.99 -13.49 -14.23
N THR A 134 5.74 -12.40 -14.14
CA THR A 134 7.20 -12.37 -14.35
C THR A 134 7.93 -13.29 -13.37
N LYS A 135 7.56 -13.25 -12.08
CA LYS A 135 8.14 -14.16 -11.06
C LYS A 135 7.82 -15.61 -11.36
N LEU A 136 6.57 -15.92 -11.74
CA LEU A 136 6.15 -17.28 -12.08
C LEU A 136 6.85 -17.81 -13.33
N CYS A 137 7.04 -17.00 -14.36
CA CYS A 137 7.81 -17.38 -15.55
C CYS A 137 9.23 -17.80 -15.19
N SER A 138 9.89 -17.04 -14.30
CA SER A 138 11.24 -17.39 -13.84
C SER A 138 11.28 -18.72 -13.09
N VAL A 139 10.32 -18.97 -12.21
CA VAL A 139 10.22 -20.25 -11.48
C VAL A 139 9.88 -21.40 -12.42
N CYS A 140 8.98 -21.21 -13.38
CA CYS A 140 8.64 -22.21 -14.40
C CYS A 140 9.85 -22.60 -15.24
N TYR A 141 10.68 -21.60 -15.64
CA TYR A 141 11.92 -21.86 -16.35
C TYR A 141 12.89 -22.69 -15.50
N ALA A 142 13.07 -22.35 -14.24
CA ALA A 142 13.93 -23.11 -13.32
C ALA A 142 13.43 -24.55 -13.14
N LEU A 143 12.13 -24.78 -12.95
CA LEU A 143 11.53 -26.09 -12.79
C LEU A 143 11.72 -26.96 -14.06
N ARG A 144 11.58 -26.36 -15.26
CA ARG A 144 11.81 -27.06 -16.53
C ARG A 144 13.25 -27.56 -16.66
N ASN A 145 14.23 -26.74 -16.29
CA ASN A 145 15.65 -27.12 -16.35
C ASN A 145 16.00 -28.17 -15.30
N LEU A 146 15.41 -28.10 -14.11
CA LEU A 146 15.65 -29.05 -13.03
C LEU A 146 14.96 -30.42 -13.24
N LYS A 147 13.93 -30.48 -14.07
CA LYS A 147 13.08 -31.66 -14.27
C LYS A 147 13.87 -32.95 -14.54
N HIS A 148 14.99 -32.85 -15.23
CA HIS A 148 15.82 -34.02 -15.61
C HIS A 148 16.97 -34.29 -14.62
N ALA A 149 17.22 -33.36 -13.69
CA ALA A 149 18.36 -33.43 -12.77
C ALA A 149 17.99 -33.82 -11.34
N VAL A 150 16.69 -33.65 -10.98
CA VAL A 150 16.26 -33.86 -9.57
C VAL A 150 15.01 -34.74 -9.50
N PRO A 151 14.80 -35.45 -8.37
CA PRO A 151 13.60 -36.27 -8.13
C PRO A 151 12.32 -35.42 -8.12
N GLN A 152 11.19 -36.04 -8.41
CA GLN A 152 9.87 -35.39 -8.43
C GLN A 152 9.50 -34.80 -7.05
N SER A 153 9.93 -35.42 -5.95
CA SER A 153 9.74 -34.89 -4.59
C SER A 153 10.38 -33.52 -4.41
N THR A 154 11.60 -33.34 -4.92
CA THR A 154 12.33 -32.06 -4.89
C THR A 154 11.63 -31.01 -5.74
N LEU A 155 11.16 -31.36 -6.95
CA LEU A 155 10.38 -30.43 -7.80
C LEU A 155 9.10 -29.96 -7.09
N ARG A 156 8.42 -30.87 -6.39
CA ARG A 156 7.23 -30.56 -5.59
C ARG A 156 7.55 -29.61 -4.45
N THR A 157 8.66 -29.82 -3.75
CA THR A 157 9.13 -28.91 -2.70
C THR A 157 9.40 -27.50 -3.25
N ILE A 158 10.08 -27.41 -4.40
CA ILE A 158 10.35 -26.11 -5.07
C ILE A 158 9.03 -25.42 -5.46
N TYR A 159 8.07 -26.17 -6.00
CA TYR A 159 6.75 -25.63 -6.35
C TYR A 159 6.05 -25.00 -5.12
N TYR A 160 5.99 -25.72 -4.01
CA TYR A 160 5.35 -25.22 -2.79
C TYR A 160 6.14 -24.12 -2.11
N ALA A 161 7.44 -24.03 -2.30
CA ALA A 161 8.28 -22.98 -1.73
C ALA A 161 8.19 -21.66 -2.51
N TYR A 162 8.06 -21.69 -3.83
CA TYR A 162 8.17 -20.50 -4.69
C TYR A 162 6.91 -20.18 -5.49
N THR A 163 6.26 -21.17 -6.10
CA THR A 163 5.09 -20.95 -6.97
C THR A 163 3.84 -20.73 -6.17
N HIS A 164 3.53 -21.64 -5.27
CA HIS A 164 2.30 -21.61 -4.49
C HIS A 164 2.17 -20.34 -3.61
N PRO A 165 3.18 -19.89 -2.85
CA PRO A 165 3.09 -18.67 -2.06
C PRO A 165 2.93 -17.42 -2.93
N THR A 166 3.61 -17.38 -4.09
CA THR A 166 3.51 -16.25 -5.02
C THR A 166 2.10 -16.12 -5.59
N LEU A 167 1.43 -17.23 -5.91
CA LEU A 167 0.06 -17.23 -6.41
C LEU A 167 -0.98 -16.96 -5.33
N SER A 168 -0.80 -17.54 -4.14
CA SER A 168 -1.80 -17.44 -3.07
C SER A 168 -1.75 -16.13 -2.30
N TYR A 169 -0.61 -15.42 -2.34
CA TYR A 169 -0.45 -14.18 -1.59
C TYR A 169 -1.39 -13.08 -2.10
N GLY A 170 -2.29 -12.66 -1.21
CA GLY A 170 -3.23 -11.58 -1.51
C GLY A 170 -4.26 -11.90 -2.60
N ILE A 171 -4.43 -13.17 -3.00
CA ILE A 171 -5.33 -13.58 -4.08
C ILE A 171 -6.78 -13.12 -3.86
N ILE A 172 -7.21 -12.96 -2.63
CA ILE A 172 -8.54 -12.42 -2.29
C ILE A 172 -8.72 -10.98 -2.81
N CYS A 173 -7.63 -10.21 -2.90
CA CYS A 173 -7.68 -8.83 -3.35
C CYS A 173 -7.67 -8.69 -4.88
N TRP A 174 -6.91 -9.53 -5.59
CA TRP A 174 -6.67 -9.40 -7.03
C TRP A 174 -7.20 -10.56 -7.87
N GLY A 175 -7.61 -11.66 -7.24
CA GLY A 175 -8.02 -12.88 -7.96
C GLY A 175 -9.39 -12.78 -8.63
N GLU A 176 -10.30 -11.90 -8.19
CA GLU A 176 -11.64 -11.76 -8.78
C GLU A 176 -11.63 -11.10 -10.17
N ILE A 177 -10.54 -10.49 -10.58
CA ILE A 177 -10.44 -9.82 -11.90
C ILE A 177 -10.49 -10.82 -13.06
N PHE A 178 -10.22 -12.09 -12.82
CA PHE A 178 -10.24 -13.14 -13.83
C PHE A 178 -11.64 -13.73 -14.09
N GLN A 179 -12.72 -13.19 -13.52
CA GLN A 179 -14.09 -13.66 -13.72
C GLN A 179 -14.83 -12.91 -14.84
N CYS A 180 -14.14 -12.16 -15.70
CA CYS A 180 -14.75 -11.55 -16.90
C CYS A 180 -14.37 -12.27 -18.17
#